data_1be49848f6054676b68f94a131c5251b
#
_entry.id   1be49848f6054676b68f94a131c5251b
#
_cell.length_a   1.000
_cell.length_b   1.000
_cell.length_c   1.000
_cell.angle_alpha   90.00
_cell.angle_beta   90.00
_cell.angle_gamma   90.00
#
_symmetry.space_group_name_H-M   'P 1'
#
loop_
_entity.id
_entity.type
_entity.pdbx_description
1 polymer ?
#
loop_
_entity_poly.entity_id
_entity_poly.type
_entity_poly.pdbx_seq_one_letter_code
_entity_poly.pdbx_strand_id
1 'polypeptide(L)'
;MIGEWCNLGADTNTSNLKNNYAEVRLWNYESENFAKTGLQFCGLMMGDHSKCGINTMFNTGTVVGVSVNVFGSGFPRNFIPSFSWGGHSGLSTYLTKKAFEVAQVVMKRRGVEFTDTDAAILSDVFEQTKGYRTT
;
A
#
# COMPACT_ATOMS: atom_id res chain seq x y z
N MET A 1 -10.26 -2.96 2.64
CA MET A 1 -10.33 -3.16 1.17
C MET A 1 -8.93 -3.51 0.67
N ILE A 2 -8.81 -4.59 -0.08
CA ILE A 2 -7.52 -5.07 -0.61
C ILE A 2 -7.67 -5.18 -2.14
N GLY A 3 -6.74 -4.60 -2.86
CA GLY A 3 -6.71 -4.64 -4.33
C GLY A 3 -6.26 -6.00 -4.88
N GLU A 4 -6.05 -6.05 -6.18
CA GLU A 4 -5.60 -7.26 -6.88
C GLU A 4 -4.11 -7.48 -6.71
N TRP A 5 -3.70 -8.75 -6.76
CA TRP A 5 -2.28 -9.16 -6.73
C TRP A 5 -1.55 -8.78 -5.45
N CYS A 6 -2.29 -8.54 -4.37
CA CYS A 6 -1.73 -8.25 -3.06
C CYS A 6 -1.33 -9.54 -2.34
N ASN A 7 -0.39 -9.41 -1.42
CA ASN A 7 -0.01 -10.51 -0.53
C ASN A 7 0.24 -9.98 0.87
N LEU A 8 -0.49 -10.50 1.84
CA LEU A 8 -0.30 -10.19 3.24
C LEU A 8 0.46 -11.33 3.89
N GLY A 9 1.62 -11.05 4.45
CA GLY A 9 2.42 -12.05 5.14
C GLY A 9 1.68 -12.65 6.34
N ALA A 10 2.11 -13.83 6.76
CA ALA A 10 1.51 -14.52 7.90
C ALA A 10 1.52 -13.63 9.15
N ASP A 11 0.47 -13.73 9.95
CA ASP A 11 0.29 -12.94 11.17
C ASP A 11 0.26 -11.42 10.93
N THR A 12 -0.17 -11.00 9.75
CA THR A 12 -0.44 -9.58 9.50
C THR A 12 -1.70 -9.16 10.24
N ASN A 13 -1.63 -8.04 10.95
CA ASN A 13 -2.73 -7.48 11.71
C ASN A 13 -3.17 -6.14 11.12
N THR A 14 -4.47 -5.90 11.09
CA THR A 14 -5.04 -4.62 10.67
C THR A 14 -6.02 -4.15 11.72
N SER A 15 -5.74 -3.01 12.35
CA SER A 15 -6.68 -2.40 13.28
C SER A 15 -7.80 -1.70 12.51
N ASN A 16 -9.03 -1.80 13.02
CA ASN A 16 -10.18 -1.11 12.42
C ASN A 16 -10.91 -0.20 13.40
N LEU A 17 -10.43 -0.08 14.64
CA LEU A 17 -11.07 0.72 15.67
C LEU A 17 -9.98 1.38 16.52
N LYS A 18 -10.11 2.69 16.73
CA LYS A 18 -9.23 3.42 17.65
C LYS A 18 -9.60 3.12 19.09
N ASN A 19 -8.61 3.10 19.98
CA ASN A 19 -8.82 2.84 21.40
C ASN A 19 -9.80 3.82 22.08
N ASN A 20 -9.85 5.05 21.58
CA ASN A 20 -10.75 6.10 22.10
C ASN A 20 -12.08 6.18 21.35
N TYR A 21 -12.36 5.23 20.45
CA TYR A 21 -13.57 5.19 19.61
C TYR A 21 -13.77 6.43 18.72
N ALA A 22 -12.71 7.18 18.46
CA ALA A 22 -12.79 8.35 17.61
C ALA A 22 -13.10 7.99 16.16
N GLU A 23 -13.65 8.94 15.41
CA GLU A 23 -13.86 8.81 13.98
C GLU A 23 -12.54 8.57 13.26
N VAL A 24 -12.54 7.62 12.32
CA VAL A 24 -11.34 7.25 11.55
C VAL A 24 -11.10 8.26 10.44
N ARG A 25 -9.85 8.64 10.26
CA ARG A 25 -9.40 9.47 9.13
C ARG A 25 -8.61 8.61 8.17
N LEU A 26 -8.82 8.86 6.86
CA LEU A 26 -8.04 8.23 5.79
C LEU A 26 -7.33 9.28 4.96
N TRP A 27 -6.18 8.93 4.41
CA TRP A 27 -5.54 9.77 3.40
C TRP A 27 -6.49 9.97 2.22
N ASN A 28 -6.66 11.21 1.81
CA ASN A 28 -7.49 11.60 0.69
C ASN A 28 -6.61 12.28 -0.36
N TYR A 29 -6.55 11.70 -1.55
CA TYR A 29 -5.68 12.21 -2.63
C TYR A 29 -6.16 13.56 -3.18
N GLU A 30 -7.46 13.82 -3.15
CA GLU A 30 -8.01 15.08 -3.65
C GLU A 30 -7.61 16.26 -2.76
N SER A 31 -7.73 16.11 -1.46
CA SER A 31 -7.34 17.16 -0.50
C SER A 31 -5.87 17.11 -0.11
N GLU A 32 -5.18 16.05 -0.49
CA GLU A 32 -3.78 15.78 -0.12
C GLU A 32 -3.57 15.87 1.39
N ASN A 33 -4.51 15.32 2.14
CA ASN A 33 -4.50 15.32 3.61
C ASN A 33 -5.36 14.17 4.13
N PHE A 34 -5.28 13.95 5.44
CA PHE A 34 -6.16 12.99 6.11
C PHE A 34 -7.54 13.60 6.29
N ALA A 35 -8.56 12.92 5.78
CA ALA A 35 -9.95 13.39 5.82
C ALA A 35 -10.81 12.47 6.70
N LYS A 36 -11.78 13.06 7.37
CA LYS A 36 -12.76 12.31 8.17
C LYS A 36 -13.60 11.42 7.27
N THR A 37 -13.78 10.15 7.68
CA THR A 37 -14.58 9.18 6.94
C THR A 37 -16.05 9.14 7.35
N GLY A 38 -16.40 9.70 8.49
CA GLY A 38 -17.71 9.51 9.12
C GLY A 38 -17.87 8.12 9.74
N LEU A 39 -16.82 7.32 9.79
CA LEU A 39 -16.86 5.95 10.27
C LEU A 39 -16.10 5.80 11.59
N GLN A 40 -16.67 5.01 12.50
CA GLN A 40 -15.99 4.58 13.71
C GLN A 40 -15.10 3.36 13.44
N PHE A 41 -15.52 2.50 12.50
CA PHE A 41 -14.78 1.31 12.11
C PHE A 41 -14.28 1.46 10.67
N CYS A 42 -12.97 1.50 10.50
CA CYS A 42 -12.33 1.56 9.18
C CYS A 42 -10.91 1.03 9.28
N GLY A 43 -10.62 -0.04 8.56
CA GLY A 43 -9.31 -0.68 8.58
C GLY A 43 -8.42 -0.25 7.41
N LEU A 44 -7.75 -1.24 6.85
CA LEU A 44 -6.74 -1.07 5.81
C LEU A 44 -7.37 -0.87 4.43
N MET A 45 -6.85 0.10 3.69
CA MET A 45 -7.08 0.29 2.26
C MET A 45 -5.74 0.03 1.55
N MET A 46 -5.69 -0.98 0.69
CA MET A 46 -4.46 -1.38 0.02
C MET A 46 -4.65 -1.46 -1.49
N GLY A 47 -3.82 -0.75 -2.23
CA GLY A 47 -3.83 -0.74 -3.69
C GLY A 47 -3.20 -1.99 -4.31
N ASP A 48 -3.41 -2.15 -5.62
CA ASP A 48 -2.97 -3.33 -6.37
C ASP A 48 -1.46 -3.57 -6.26
N HIS A 49 -1.07 -4.82 -6.35
CA HIS A 49 0.33 -5.29 -6.33
C HIS A 49 1.09 -4.99 -5.04
N SER A 50 0.44 -4.50 -3.99
CA SER A 50 1.09 -4.21 -2.72
C SER A 50 1.22 -5.47 -1.88
N LYS A 51 2.31 -5.53 -1.13
CA LYS A 51 2.65 -6.72 -0.34
C LYS A 51 3.23 -6.30 1.02
N CYS A 52 3.08 -7.15 2.00
CA CYS A 52 3.74 -6.94 3.28
C CYS A 52 4.35 -8.24 3.80
N GLY A 53 5.41 -8.10 4.59
CA GLY A 53 6.06 -9.21 5.25
C GLY A 53 5.24 -9.79 6.39
N ILE A 54 5.71 -10.89 6.95
CA ILE A 54 5.11 -11.50 8.13
C ILE A 54 5.10 -10.53 9.32
N ASN A 55 4.13 -10.67 10.20
CA ASN A 55 3.98 -9.88 11.42
C ASN A 55 3.88 -8.38 11.20
N THR A 56 3.35 -7.97 10.05
CA THR A 56 3.11 -6.54 9.80
C THR A 56 1.88 -6.07 10.57
N MET A 57 1.98 -4.92 11.23
CA MET A 57 0.89 -4.32 12.00
C MET A 57 0.45 -3.03 11.34
N PHE A 58 -0.74 -3.05 10.72
CA PHE A 58 -1.31 -1.82 10.16
C PHE A 58 -2.23 -1.16 11.17
N ASN A 59 -1.99 0.11 11.43
CA ASN A 59 -2.82 0.89 12.32
C ASN A 59 -4.19 1.22 11.68
N THR A 60 -5.13 1.66 12.52
CA THR A 60 -6.48 2.02 12.08
C THR A 60 -6.43 3.08 10.97
N GLY A 61 -7.15 2.84 9.89
CA GLY A 61 -7.23 3.79 8.79
C GLY A 61 -5.94 3.97 7.99
N THR A 62 -5.16 2.91 7.82
CA THR A 62 -3.96 2.97 6.98
C THR A 62 -4.32 2.87 5.51
N VAL A 63 -3.75 3.75 4.70
CA VAL A 63 -3.88 3.74 3.24
C VAL A 63 -2.53 3.38 2.64
N VAL A 64 -2.50 2.28 1.90
CA VAL A 64 -1.32 1.80 1.18
C VAL A 64 -1.58 1.96 -0.32
N GLY A 65 -0.67 2.60 -1.01
CA GLY A 65 -0.79 2.81 -2.46
C GLY A 65 -0.59 1.55 -3.28
N VAL A 66 -0.30 1.73 -4.56
CA VAL A 66 -0.06 0.65 -5.53
C VAL A 66 1.41 0.26 -5.53
N SER A 67 1.71 -1.02 -5.69
CA SER A 67 3.08 -1.56 -5.77
C SER A 67 3.97 -1.13 -4.60
N VAL A 68 3.44 -1.27 -3.39
CA VAL A 68 4.18 -1.00 -2.15
C VAL A 68 4.67 -2.33 -1.57
N ASN A 69 5.86 -2.32 -0.99
CA ASN A 69 6.35 -3.45 -0.22
C ASN A 69 6.67 -3.01 1.20
N VAL A 70 5.91 -3.50 2.17
CA VAL A 70 6.03 -3.14 3.59
C VAL A 70 6.68 -4.27 4.36
N PHE A 71 7.70 -3.94 5.15
CA PHE A 71 8.37 -4.92 6.02
C PHE A 71 9.00 -4.23 7.23
N GLY A 72 9.43 -5.02 8.19
CA GLY A 72 10.07 -4.53 9.41
C GLY A 72 9.11 -4.50 10.60
N SER A 73 9.65 -4.20 11.77
CA SER A 73 8.91 -4.15 13.02
C SER A 73 8.31 -2.75 13.25
N GLY A 74 7.28 -2.69 14.08
CA GLY A 74 6.58 -1.45 14.41
C GLY A 74 5.48 -1.10 13.44
N PHE A 75 4.72 -0.05 13.74
CA PHE A 75 3.66 0.42 12.87
C PHE A 75 4.23 1.30 11.75
N PRO A 76 3.98 0.97 10.48
CA PRO A 76 4.28 1.91 9.41
C PRO A 76 3.36 3.13 9.49
N ARG A 77 3.64 4.14 8.68
CA ARG A 77 2.81 5.36 8.61
C ARG A 77 1.40 5.04 8.12
N ASN A 78 0.44 5.89 8.48
CA ASN A 78 -0.96 5.72 8.07
C ASN A 78 -1.22 6.06 6.60
N PHE A 79 -0.27 6.65 5.92
CA PHE A 79 -0.26 6.78 4.47
C PHE A 79 1.10 6.33 3.93
N ILE A 80 1.07 5.31 3.09
CA ILE A 80 2.26 4.77 2.43
C ILE A 80 2.07 4.98 0.93
N PRO A 81 2.82 5.90 0.32
CA PRO A 81 2.65 6.22 -1.11
C PRO A 81 2.93 5.03 -2.02
N SER A 82 2.32 5.06 -3.21
CA SER A 82 2.61 4.06 -4.24
C SER A 82 4.11 3.97 -4.54
N PHE A 83 4.57 2.78 -4.84
CA PHE A 83 5.99 2.48 -5.14
C PHE A 83 6.92 2.86 -3.98
N SER A 84 6.50 2.57 -2.76
CA SER A 84 7.33 2.66 -1.56
C SER A 84 7.86 1.30 -1.16
N TRP A 85 9.06 1.30 -0.59
CA TRP A 85 9.76 0.11 -0.09
C TRP A 85 10.28 0.40 1.32
N GLY A 86 9.81 -0.35 2.30
CA GLY A 86 10.26 -0.17 3.68
C GLY A 86 9.14 -0.32 4.69
N GLY A 87 9.23 0.38 5.81
CA GLY A 87 8.27 0.28 6.89
C GLY A 87 8.42 1.39 7.92
N HIS A 88 8.21 1.05 9.19
CA HIS A 88 8.28 2.01 10.28
C HIS A 88 9.60 2.79 10.33
N SER A 89 10.73 2.12 10.07
CA SER A 89 12.05 2.76 10.16
C SER A 89 12.40 3.67 8.98
N GLY A 90 11.61 3.67 7.93
CA GLY A 90 11.80 4.53 6.77
C GLY A 90 11.34 3.89 5.48
N LEU A 91 11.15 4.75 4.46
CA LEU A 91 10.69 4.34 3.14
C LEU A 91 11.67 4.82 2.08
N SER A 92 11.90 3.98 1.09
CA SER A 92 12.60 4.33 -0.14
C SER A 92 11.70 4.09 -1.35
N THR A 93 12.15 4.47 -2.54
CA THR A 93 11.39 4.24 -3.77
C THR A 93 11.55 2.80 -4.22
N TYR A 94 10.42 2.13 -4.48
CA TYR A 94 10.39 0.82 -5.13
C TYR A 94 10.44 1.04 -6.63
N LEU A 95 11.60 0.81 -7.23
CA LEU A 95 11.82 1.10 -8.64
C LEU A 95 10.92 0.24 -9.53
N THR A 96 10.38 0.83 -10.59
CA THR A 96 9.44 0.17 -11.50
C THR A 96 9.99 -1.11 -12.09
N LYS A 97 11.26 -1.14 -12.45
CA LYS A 97 11.89 -2.35 -13.00
C LYS A 97 11.73 -3.55 -12.05
N LYS A 98 12.02 -3.35 -10.77
CA LYS A 98 11.90 -4.41 -9.76
C LYS A 98 10.45 -4.77 -9.48
N ALA A 99 9.59 -3.77 -9.35
CA ALA A 99 8.17 -4.00 -9.12
C ALA A 99 7.53 -4.79 -10.26
N PHE A 100 7.88 -4.49 -11.51
CA PHE A 100 7.36 -5.19 -12.68
C PHE A 100 7.87 -6.62 -12.79
N GLU A 101 9.14 -6.88 -12.45
CA GLU A 101 9.68 -8.24 -12.39
C GLU A 101 8.84 -9.11 -11.43
N VAL A 102 8.53 -8.59 -10.26
CA VAL A 102 7.72 -9.31 -9.27
C VAL A 102 6.28 -9.49 -9.78
N ALA A 103 5.67 -8.44 -10.34
CA ALA A 103 4.32 -8.52 -10.88
C ALA A 103 4.21 -9.59 -11.96
N GLN A 104 5.19 -9.68 -12.87
CA GLN A 104 5.22 -10.70 -13.91
C GLN A 104 5.24 -12.11 -13.32
N VAL A 105 6.07 -12.36 -12.31
CA VAL A 105 6.19 -13.68 -11.67
C VAL A 105 4.88 -14.04 -10.96
N VAL A 106 4.31 -13.11 -10.21
CA VAL A 106 3.07 -13.35 -9.44
C VAL A 106 1.89 -13.63 -10.36
N MET A 107 1.72 -12.83 -11.40
CA MET A 107 0.62 -12.98 -12.35
C MET A 107 0.74 -14.29 -13.15
N LYS A 108 1.98 -14.64 -13.57
CA LYS A 108 2.24 -15.86 -14.32
C LYS A 108 1.82 -17.11 -13.55
N ARG A 109 1.96 -17.13 -12.24
CA ARG A 109 1.52 -18.26 -11.42
C ARG A 109 0.02 -18.54 -11.51
N ARG A 110 -0.76 -17.53 -11.88
CA ARG A 110 -2.21 -17.64 -12.09
C ARG A 110 -2.57 -17.74 -13.56
N GLY A 111 -1.57 -17.90 -14.45
CA GLY A 111 -1.80 -17.98 -15.88
C GLY A 111 -2.22 -16.66 -16.51
N VAL A 112 -1.92 -15.54 -15.88
CA VAL A 112 -2.24 -14.19 -16.37
C VAL A 112 -0.95 -13.51 -16.85
N GLU A 113 -0.99 -12.93 -18.04
CA GLU A 113 0.15 -12.22 -18.61
C GLU A 113 0.19 -10.78 -18.09
N PHE A 114 1.39 -10.33 -17.72
CA PHE A 114 1.68 -8.91 -17.45
C PHE A 114 1.93 -8.25 -18.80
N THR A 115 0.98 -7.42 -19.24
CA THR A 115 1.00 -6.85 -20.59
C THR A 115 1.70 -5.49 -20.63
N ASP A 116 1.97 -5.00 -21.86
CA ASP A 116 2.48 -3.64 -22.05
C ASP A 116 1.49 -2.59 -21.53
N THR A 117 0.20 -2.87 -21.58
CA THR A 117 -0.84 -2.00 -21.00
C THR A 117 -0.71 -1.93 -19.48
N ASP A 118 -0.50 -3.07 -18.82
CA ASP A 118 -0.28 -3.11 -17.37
C ASP A 118 0.94 -2.26 -17.00
N ALA A 119 2.04 -2.43 -17.74
CA ALA A 119 3.26 -1.66 -17.52
C ALA A 119 3.03 -0.15 -17.70
N ALA A 120 2.27 0.23 -18.72
CA ALA A 120 1.96 1.63 -19.00
C ALA A 120 1.13 2.27 -17.89
N ILE A 121 0.11 1.56 -17.40
CA ILE A 121 -0.75 2.02 -16.30
C ILE A 121 0.09 2.21 -15.03
N LEU A 122 0.89 1.20 -14.67
CA LEU A 122 1.71 1.25 -13.46
C LEU A 122 2.81 2.32 -13.55
N SER A 123 3.38 2.52 -14.73
CA SER A 123 4.35 3.61 -14.95
C SER A 123 3.72 4.98 -14.78
N ASP A 124 2.48 5.14 -15.23
CA ASP A 124 1.75 6.39 -15.03
C ASP A 124 1.44 6.64 -13.56
N VAL A 125 1.02 5.61 -12.81
CA VAL A 125 0.84 5.71 -11.36
C VAL A 125 2.15 6.10 -10.68
N PHE A 126 3.27 5.51 -11.08
CA PHE A 126 4.58 5.85 -10.56
C PHE A 126 4.90 7.34 -10.71
N GLU A 127 4.66 7.89 -11.89
CA GLU A 127 4.91 9.31 -12.19
C GLU A 127 3.94 10.23 -11.45
N GLN A 128 2.65 9.90 -11.44
CA GLN A 128 1.65 10.73 -10.78
C GLN A 128 1.83 10.79 -9.27
N THR A 129 2.41 9.77 -8.66
CA THR A 129 2.56 9.69 -7.21
C THR A 129 3.95 10.06 -6.71
N LYS A 130 4.86 10.45 -7.59
CA LYS A 130 6.26 10.73 -7.20
C LYS A 130 6.38 11.82 -6.14
N GLY A 131 5.49 12.79 -6.16
CA GLY A 131 5.50 13.90 -5.19
C GLY A 131 5.22 13.47 -3.75
N TYR A 132 4.61 12.30 -3.55
CA TYR A 132 4.35 11.78 -2.21
C TYR A 132 5.52 10.97 -1.65
N ARG A 133 6.45 10.53 -2.50
CA ARG A 133 7.65 9.81 -2.08
C ARG A 133 8.75 10.83 -1.75
N THR A 134 9.42 10.61 -0.64
CA THR A 134 10.41 11.57 -0.12
C THR A 134 11.86 11.22 -0.46
N THR A 135 12.06 10.25 -1.31
CA THR A 135 13.42 9.82 -1.69
C THR A 135 13.70 10.02 -3.15
#